data_5c72286df5a8b8f980d3affa083504d2
#
_entry.id   5c72286df5a8b8f980d3affa083504d2
#
_cell.length_a   1.000
_cell.length_b   1.000
_cell.length_c   1.000
_cell.angle_alpha   90.00
_cell.angle_beta   90.00
_cell.angle_gamma   90.00
#
_symmetry.space_group_name_H-M   'P 1'
#
loop_
_entity.id
_entity.type
_entity.pdbx_description
1 polymer ?
#
loop_
_entity_poly.entity_id
_entity_poly.type
_entity_poly.pdbx_seq_one_letter_code
_entity_poly.pdbx_strand_id
1 'polypeptide(L)'
;MKIYLLTLTFALTISVFSSESEMPNTNAQTMLLVHKTPTCGCCKKWIKHIEMSGLNTTTKNHESLEEIKATYNIKPEYRSCHTGVSEDGYIFEGHIPSQYINQFLSEDHPNAI
;
A
#
# COMPACT_ATOMS: atom_id res chain seq x y z
N MET A 1 -69.19 12.84 -39.21
CA MET A 1 -67.75 12.73 -39.37
C MET A 1 -67.11 12.93 -37.96
N LYS A 2 -66.68 11.83 -37.31
CA LYS A 2 -66.18 11.81 -35.95
C LYS A 2 -64.67 11.99 -36.00
N ILE A 3 -64.18 13.12 -35.46
CA ILE A 3 -62.78 13.40 -35.34
C ILE A 3 -62.29 12.80 -33.99
N TYR A 4 -61.49 11.74 -34.09
CA TYR A 4 -60.81 11.16 -32.90
C TYR A 4 -59.52 11.96 -32.64
N LEU A 5 -59.53 12.72 -31.52
CA LEU A 5 -58.33 13.39 -31.03
C LEU A 5 -57.45 12.35 -30.31
N LEU A 6 -56.32 11.99 -30.91
CA LEU A 6 -55.36 11.08 -30.32
C LEU A 6 -54.44 11.90 -29.42
N THR A 7 -54.66 11.82 -28.11
CA THR A 7 -53.74 12.45 -27.13
C THR A 7 -52.55 11.51 -26.92
N LEU A 8 -51.38 11.94 -27.44
CA LEU A 8 -50.12 11.27 -27.25
C LEU A 8 -49.54 11.66 -25.87
N THR A 9 -49.69 10.77 -24.89
CA THR A 9 -49.08 10.93 -23.58
C THR A 9 -47.61 10.53 -23.68
N PHE A 10 -46.74 11.53 -23.66
CA PHE A 10 -45.30 11.33 -23.61
C PHE A 10 -44.90 11.00 -22.16
N ALA A 11 -44.67 9.71 -21.89
CA ALA A 11 -44.14 9.27 -20.59
C ALA A 11 -42.67 9.60 -20.49
N LEU A 12 -42.37 10.62 -19.69
CA LEU A 12 -40.98 11.01 -19.36
C LEU A 12 -40.40 10.01 -18.34
N THR A 13 -39.66 9.02 -18.82
CA THR A 13 -38.92 8.11 -17.94
C THR A 13 -37.68 8.83 -17.40
N ILE A 14 -37.75 9.23 -16.14
CA ILE A 14 -36.59 9.76 -15.41
C ILE A 14 -35.72 8.55 -15.05
N SER A 15 -34.62 8.35 -15.79
CA SER A 15 -33.57 7.40 -15.41
C SER A 15 -32.83 8.01 -14.22
N VAL A 16 -33.09 7.51 -13.02
CA VAL A 16 -32.30 7.83 -11.84
C VAL A 16 -30.94 7.15 -12.01
N PHE A 17 -29.95 7.92 -12.40
CA PHE A 17 -28.55 7.50 -12.39
C PHE A 17 -28.12 7.44 -10.93
N SER A 18 -28.19 6.24 -10.33
CA SER A 18 -27.59 5.99 -9.02
C SER A 18 -26.08 6.09 -9.19
N SER A 19 -25.52 7.22 -8.79
CA SER A 19 -24.08 7.38 -8.61
C SER A 19 -23.69 6.53 -7.39
N GLU A 20 -23.33 5.27 -7.62
CA GLU A 20 -22.61 4.48 -6.63
C GLU A 20 -21.25 5.11 -6.46
N SER A 21 -21.10 5.89 -5.39
CA SER A 21 -19.79 6.26 -4.89
C SER A 21 -19.13 4.96 -4.41
N GLU A 22 -18.29 4.36 -5.25
CA GLU A 22 -17.38 3.31 -4.83
C GLU A 22 -16.54 3.88 -3.69
N MET A 23 -16.84 3.42 -2.46
CA MET A 23 -15.95 3.64 -1.35
C MET A 23 -14.60 3.00 -1.72
N PRO A 24 -13.48 3.69 -1.53
CA PRO A 24 -12.18 3.08 -1.78
C PRO A 24 -12.10 1.81 -0.93
N ASN A 25 -11.84 0.69 -1.60
CA ASN A 25 -11.67 -0.61 -0.96
C ASN A 25 -10.51 -0.50 0.04
N THR A 26 -10.83 -0.34 1.31
CA THR A 26 -9.87 -0.22 2.42
C THR A 26 -9.11 -1.52 2.72
N ASN A 27 -9.20 -2.51 1.84
CA ASN A 27 -8.46 -3.76 1.87
C ASN A 27 -7.24 -3.77 0.94
N ALA A 28 -6.69 -2.63 0.55
CA ALA A 28 -5.33 -2.58 0.04
C ALA A 28 -4.39 -2.89 1.21
N GLN A 29 -4.10 -4.16 1.41
CA GLN A 29 -3.11 -4.60 2.38
C GLN A 29 -1.77 -4.03 1.94
N THR A 30 -1.24 -3.10 2.73
CA THR A 30 0.05 -2.49 2.43
C THR A 30 1.12 -3.56 2.30
N MET A 31 1.82 -3.55 1.17
CA MET A 31 2.88 -4.48 0.84
C MET A 31 4.23 -3.85 1.15
N LEU A 32 5.08 -4.57 1.87
CA LEU A 32 6.48 -4.20 2.09
C LEU A 32 7.41 -5.11 1.28
N LEU A 33 8.24 -4.53 0.44
CA LEU A 33 9.36 -5.22 -0.19
C LEU A 33 10.55 -5.22 0.78
N VAL A 34 10.95 -6.38 1.26
CA VAL A 34 12.03 -6.52 2.23
C VAL A 34 13.31 -7.02 1.56
N HIS A 35 14.30 -6.15 1.47
CA HIS A 35 15.65 -6.49 1.01
C HIS A 35 16.48 -7.01 2.18
N LYS A 36 17.03 -8.20 2.05
CA LYS A 36 17.84 -8.86 3.08
C LYS A 36 18.84 -9.83 2.48
N THR A 37 19.75 -10.37 3.29
CA THR A 37 20.60 -11.49 2.89
C THR A 37 19.90 -12.82 3.17
N PRO A 38 20.20 -13.91 2.41
CA PRO A 38 19.52 -15.20 2.56
C PRO A 38 19.66 -15.81 3.95
N THR A 39 20.77 -15.57 4.63
CA THR A 39 21.14 -16.16 5.92
C THR A 39 20.73 -15.32 7.14
N CYS A 40 20.10 -14.16 6.94
CA CYS A 40 19.69 -13.28 8.03
C CYS A 40 18.51 -13.86 8.82
N GLY A 41 18.80 -14.55 9.93
CA GLY A 41 17.77 -15.17 10.78
C GLY A 41 16.91 -14.15 11.53
N CYS A 42 17.49 -13.04 12.00
CA CYS A 42 16.76 -11.96 12.66
C CYS A 42 15.81 -11.24 11.68
N CYS A 43 16.20 -11.10 10.41
CA CYS A 43 15.32 -10.55 9.37
C CYS A 43 14.08 -11.43 9.15
N LYS A 44 14.24 -12.75 9.15
CA LYS A 44 13.12 -13.69 9.02
C LYS A 44 12.13 -13.56 10.19
N LYS A 45 12.65 -13.40 11.41
CA LYS A 45 11.82 -13.20 12.60
C LYS A 45 11.05 -11.89 12.54
N TRP A 46 11.71 -10.82 12.09
CA TRP A 46 11.06 -9.52 11.90
C TRP A 46 9.97 -9.57 10.81
N ILE A 47 10.23 -10.21 9.67
CA ILE A 47 9.23 -10.42 8.62
C ILE A 47 7.98 -11.10 9.19
N LYS A 48 8.17 -12.21 9.94
CA LYS A 48 7.05 -12.88 10.60
C LYS A 48 6.27 -11.96 11.55
N HIS A 49 6.96 -11.14 12.33
CA HIS A 49 6.34 -10.15 13.21
C HIS A 49 5.49 -9.14 12.42
N ILE A 50 6.00 -8.64 11.29
CA ILE A 50 5.28 -7.72 10.42
C ILE A 50 4.02 -8.37 9.82
N GLU A 51 4.13 -9.58 9.32
CA GLU A 51 3.01 -10.34 8.74
C GLU A 51 1.93 -10.65 9.78
N MET A 52 2.31 -10.97 11.01
CA MET A 52 1.36 -11.17 12.11
C MET A 52 0.59 -9.89 12.49
N SER A 53 1.08 -8.73 12.14
CA SER A 53 0.41 -7.44 12.35
C SER A 53 -0.56 -7.04 11.23
N GLY A 54 -0.69 -7.88 10.18
CA GLY A 54 -1.57 -7.65 9.05
C GLY A 54 -0.94 -6.95 7.85
N LEU A 55 0.37 -6.65 7.89
CA LEU A 55 1.12 -6.17 6.72
C LEU A 55 1.57 -7.35 5.87
N ASN A 56 1.49 -7.21 4.56
CA ASN A 56 2.05 -8.20 3.64
C ASN A 56 3.51 -7.90 3.35
N THR A 57 4.30 -8.94 3.11
CA THR A 57 5.70 -8.77 2.72
C THR A 57 6.03 -9.55 1.45
N THR A 58 6.95 -9.01 0.66
CA THR A 58 7.68 -9.72 -0.38
C THR A 58 9.16 -9.60 -0.08
N THR A 59 9.91 -10.69 -0.21
CA THR A 59 11.33 -10.72 0.14
C THR A 59 12.20 -10.78 -1.10
N LYS A 60 13.23 -9.94 -1.13
CA LYS A 60 14.31 -9.99 -2.11
C LYS A 60 15.65 -10.22 -1.42
N ASN A 61 16.28 -11.36 -1.74
CA ASN A 61 17.59 -11.69 -1.19
C ASN A 61 18.72 -11.11 -2.04
N HIS A 62 19.76 -10.63 -1.38
CA HIS A 62 20.98 -10.10 -1.96
C HIS A 62 22.20 -10.73 -1.28
N GLU A 63 23.29 -10.90 -2.00
CA GLU A 63 24.57 -11.30 -1.40
C GLU A 63 25.14 -10.20 -0.49
N SER A 64 24.94 -8.94 -0.91
CA SER A 64 25.28 -7.75 -0.13
C SER A 64 24.16 -6.71 -0.27
N LEU A 65 23.93 -5.94 0.80
CA LEU A 65 22.93 -4.86 0.82
C LEU A 65 23.54 -3.47 0.55
N GLU A 66 24.86 -3.37 0.36
CA GLU A 66 25.54 -2.07 0.23
C GLU A 66 25.02 -1.28 -0.97
N GLU A 67 24.89 -1.92 -2.13
CA GLU A 67 24.42 -1.29 -3.35
C GLU A 67 22.95 -0.84 -3.23
N ILE A 68 22.06 -1.72 -2.72
CA ILE A 68 20.65 -1.40 -2.57
C ILE A 68 20.42 -0.28 -1.55
N LYS A 69 21.18 -0.27 -0.44
CA LYS A 69 21.11 0.78 0.56
C LYS A 69 21.63 2.12 0.02
N ALA A 70 22.65 2.11 -0.82
CA ALA A 70 23.14 3.30 -1.51
C ALA A 70 22.09 3.83 -2.50
N THR A 71 21.42 2.95 -3.24
CA THR A 71 20.34 3.31 -4.18
C THR A 71 19.18 4.03 -3.47
N TYR A 72 18.84 3.61 -2.24
CA TYR A 72 17.83 4.28 -1.40
C TYR A 72 18.37 5.45 -0.59
N ASN A 73 19.61 5.90 -0.83
CA ASN A 73 20.26 7.00 -0.09
C ASN A 73 20.33 6.79 1.43
N ILE A 74 20.36 5.53 1.89
CA ILE A 74 20.52 5.24 3.31
C ILE A 74 21.98 5.49 3.72
N LYS A 75 22.18 6.50 4.57
CA LYS A 75 23.51 6.85 5.04
C LYS A 75 24.14 5.70 5.83
N PRO A 76 25.46 5.48 5.72
CA PRO A 76 26.15 4.37 6.37
C PRO A 76 25.83 4.21 7.86
N GLU A 77 25.72 5.32 8.58
CA GLU A 77 25.45 5.35 10.03
C GLU A 77 24.04 4.84 10.42
N TYR A 78 23.10 4.78 9.46
CA TYR A 78 21.73 4.29 9.69
C TYR A 78 21.52 2.87 9.18
N ARG A 79 22.51 2.27 8.49
CA ARG A 79 22.35 0.96 7.87
C ARG A 79 22.22 -0.16 8.89
N SER A 80 21.21 -0.98 8.73
CA SER A 80 20.93 -2.18 9.52
C SER A 80 20.96 -3.44 8.66
N CYS A 81 20.42 -4.56 9.15
CA CYS A 81 20.51 -5.88 8.50
C CYS A 81 19.47 -6.10 7.37
N HIS A 82 18.47 -5.25 7.26
CA HIS A 82 17.49 -5.30 6.16
C HIS A 82 16.85 -3.93 5.93
N THR A 83 16.22 -3.79 4.76
CA THR A 83 15.53 -2.58 4.34
C THR A 83 14.15 -2.94 3.84
N GLY A 84 13.09 -2.44 4.49
CA GLY A 84 11.72 -2.54 4.02
C GLY A 84 11.34 -1.33 3.18
N VAL A 85 10.65 -1.53 2.07
CA VAL A 85 10.18 -0.46 1.18
C VAL A 85 8.69 -0.63 0.94
N SER A 86 7.89 0.39 1.23
CA SER A 86 6.45 0.38 0.94
C SER A 86 6.17 0.66 -0.53
N GLU A 87 4.95 0.38 -0.98
CA GLU A 87 4.51 0.69 -2.35
C GLU A 87 4.62 2.17 -2.69
N ASP A 88 4.43 3.06 -1.71
CA ASP A 88 4.60 4.51 -1.86
C ASP A 88 6.06 4.97 -1.82
N GLY A 89 7.01 4.04 -1.63
CA GLY A 89 8.44 4.33 -1.62
C GLY A 89 9.01 4.75 -0.26
N TYR A 90 8.25 4.67 0.82
CA TYR A 90 8.78 4.90 2.17
C TYR A 90 9.71 3.77 2.59
N ILE A 91 10.78 4.14 3.27
CA ILE A 91 11.87 3.22 3.66
C ILE A 91 11.85 3.01 5.16
N PHE A 92 11.85 1.75 5.56
CA PHE A 92 11.90 1.28 6.94
C PHE A 92 13.19 0.49 7.13
N GLU A 93 14.17 1.10 7.77
CA GLU A 93 15.51 0.51 7.92
C GLU A 93 15.61 -0.22 9.26
N GLY A 94 15.90 -1.52 9.24
CA GLY A 94 16.10 -2.35 10.42
C GLY A 94 14.82 -2.85 11.08
N HIS A 95 14.94 -3.28 12.34
CA HIS A 95 13.88 -3.96 13.11
C HIS A 95 12.86 -2.98 13.72
N ILE A 96 12.22 -2.18 12.90
CA ILE A 96 11.17 -1.27 13.36
C ILE A 96 9.95 -2.10 13.79
N PRO A 97 9.41 -1.91 15.02
CA PRO A 97 8.19 -2.58 15.44
C PRO A 97 7.00 -2.26 14.53
N SER A 98 6.17 -3.26 14.24
CA SER A 98 5.03 -3.14 13.33
C SER A 98 4.06 -2.01 13.67
N GLN A 99 3.86 -1.73 14.96
CA GLN A 99 2.99 -0.64 15.40
C GLN A 99 3.42 0.73 14.84
N TYR A 100 4.72 1.01 14.75
CA TYR A 100 5.23 2.28 14.22
C TYR A 100 5.13 2.33 12.71
N ILE A 101 5.32 1.21 12.02
CA ILE A 101 5.12 1.12 10.57
C ILE A 101 3.65 1.34 10.23
N ASN A 102 2.74 0.66 10.93
CA ASN A 102 1.31 0.82 10.75
C ASN A 102 0.85 2.26 11.03
N GLN A 103 1.34 2.86 12.12
CA GLN A 103 1.05 4.25 12.44
C GLN A 103 1.53 5.18 11.33
N PHE A 104 2.79 5.07 10.93
CA PHE A 104 3.37 5.89 9.86
C PHE A 104 2.57 5.78 8.57
N LEU A 105 2.25 4.56 8.11
CA LEU A 105 1.53 4.33 6.87
C LEU A 105 0.05 4.78 6.92
N SER A 106 -0.51 4.99 8.11
CA SER A 106 -1.85 5.53 8.30
C SER A 106 -1.92 7.07 8.31
N GLU A 107 -0.77 7.73 8.39
CA GLU A 107 -0.64 9.18 8.44
C GLU A 107 -0.34 9.75 7.05
N ASP A 108 -0.66 11.03 6.84
CA ASP A 108 -0.29 11.77 5.63
C ASP A 108 1.09 12.41 5.82
N HIS A 109 2.01 12.14 4.91
CA HIS A 109 3.39 12.63 4.97
C HIS A 109 3.74 13.48 3.73
N PRO A 110 3.14 14.65 3.55
CA PRO A 110 3.30 15.45 2.34
C PRO A 110 4.74 15.94 2.10
N ASN A 111 5.58 15.93 3.13
CA ASN A 111 6.99 16.36 3.07
C ASN A 111 8.00 15.21 3.19
N ALA A 112 7.55 13.97 3.22
CA ALA A 112 8.45 12.83 3.19
C ALA A 112 9.01 12.65 1.77
N ILE A 113 10.32 12.54 1.65
CA ILE A 113 11.07 12.40 0.41
C ILE A 113 11.85 11.10 0.40
#